data_11a214cbbdae3ae78b93967292886e19
#
_entry.id   11a214cbbdae3ae78b93967292886e19
#
_cell.length_a   1.000
_cell.length_b   1.000
_cell.length_c   1.000
_cell.angle_alpha   90.00
_cell.angle_beta   90.00
_cell.angle_gamma   90.00
#
_symmetry.space_group_name_H-M   'P 1'
#
loop_
_entity.id
_entity.type
_entity.pdbx_description
1 polymer ?
#
loop_
_entity_poly.entity_id
_entity_poly.type
_entity_poly.pdbx_seq_one_letter_code
_entity_poly.pdbx_strand_id
1 'polypeptide(L)'
;VQSVSVELGQHVKKGQALATLLVPDLVDQQSNLQIAQSNLQLAKQDYERERQLWSQGISAKQDYQRAYNAYQQAQIQVQATKARLSAFGASSGSNGRYVLTAPISGVISKKDLVVGENVQLADQLFIIDQLDQLWLEFIAPSAEFATLAPNQQIEFKSLQTGNVFKAQIQTLNSEADAQTG
;
A
#
# COMPACT_ATOMS: atom_id res chain seq x y z
N VAL A 1 5.96 -11.52 13.74
CA VAL A 1 5.84 -12.23 12.46
C VAL A 1 5.23 -13.61 12.70
N GLN A 2 4.12 -13.94 12.03
CA GLN A 2 3.45 -15.25 12.18
C GLN A 2 3.99 -16.28 11.18
N SER A 3 4.16 -15.88 9.93
CA SER A 3 4.73 -16.73 8.88
C SER A 3 5.38 -15.92 7.78
N VAL A 4 6.34 -16.54 7.09
CA VAL A 4 7.01 -15.98 5.91
C VAL A 4 6.77 -16.94 4.76
N SER A 5 6.29 -16.44 3.64
CA SER A 5 5.81 -17.24 2.49
C SER A 5 6.77 -17.21 1.30
N VAL A 6 7.90 -16.50 1.40
CA VAL A 6 8.86 -16.32 0.32
C VAL A 6 10.30 -16.47 0.78
N GLU A 7 11.18 -16.83 -0.14
CA GLU A 7 12.61 -17.02 0.10
C GLU A 7 13.46 -15.97 -0.65
N LEU A 8 14.70 -15.81 -0.18
CA LEU A 8 15.69 -14.97 -0.85
C LEU A 8 15.96 -15.49 -2.27
N GLY A 9 16.01 -14.59 -3.26
CA GLY A 9 16.19 -14.94 -4.67
C GLY A 9 14.89 -15.40 -5.38
N GLN A 10 13.77 -15.52 -4.67
CA GLN A 10 12.50 -15.93 -5.26
C GLN A 10 11.88 -14.82 -6.09
N HIS A 11 11.35 -15.17 -7.27
CA HIS A 11 10.52 -14.28 -8.08
C HIS A 11 9.13 -14.15 -7.48
N VAL A 12 8.66 -12.94 -7.34
CA VAL A 12 7.32 -12.62 -6.83
C VAL A 12 6.55 -11.76 -7.82
N LYS A 13 5.24 -11.91 -7.83
CA LYS A 13 4.33 -11.09 -8.63
C LYS A 13 3.72 -9.99 -7.74
N LYS A 14 3.39 -8.86 -8.34
CA LYS A 14 2.63 -7.81 -7.66
C LYS A 14 1.37 -8.38 -7.01
N GLY A 15 1.17 -8.09 -5.71
CA GLY A 15 0.05 -8.61 -4.90
C GLY A 15 0.30 -10.00 -4.29
N GLN A 16 1.41 -10.68 -4.59
CA GLN A 16 1.75 -11.96 -3.98
C GLN A 16 2.04 -11.78 -2.48
N ALA A 17 1.52 -12.69 -1.65
CA ALA A 17 1.78 -12.69 -0.22
C ALA A 17 3.24 -12.99 0.09
N LEU A 18 3.87 -12.15 0.91
CA LEU A 18 5.26 -12.28 1.34
C LEU A 18 5.35 -12.82 2.78
N ALA A 19 4.57 -12.26 3.67
CA ALA A 19 4.53 -12.64 5.07
C ALA A 19 3.17 -12.36 5.69
N THR A 20 2.85 -13.04 6.78
CA THR A 20 1.70 -12.75 7.64
C THR A 20 2.20 -12.21 8.97
N LEU A 21 1.74 -11.03 9.32
CA LEU A 21 2.02 -10.35 10.58
C LEU A 21 0.80 -10.45 11.49
N LEU A 22 1.03 -10.57 12.79
CA LEU A 22 -0.01 -10.39 13.79
C LEU A 22 0.06 -8.95 14.30
N VAL A 23 -1.04 -8.20 14.12
CA VAL A 23 -1.14 -6.79 14.48
C VAL A 23 -2.25 -6.64 15.52
N PRO A 24 -1.92 -6.52 16.82
CA PRO A 24 -2.93 -6.40 17.89
C PRO A 24 -3.89 -5.21 17.67
N ASP A 25 -3.37 -4.06 17.27
CA ASP A 25 -4.17 -2.86 16.98
C ASP A 25 -5.26 -3.11 15.93
N LEU A 26 -5.03 -4.02 15.00
CA LEU A 26 -6.00 -4.40 13.98
C LEU A 26 -7.23 -5.11 14.60
N VAL A 27 -7.01 -5.93 15.64
CA VAL A 27 -8.10 -6.58 16.39
C VAL A 27 -8.97 -5.53 17.07
N ASP A 28 -8.32 -4.55 17.71
CA ASP A 28 -9.02 -3.46 18.41
C ASP A 28 -9.83 -2.60 17.41
N GLN A 29 -9.26 -2.28 16.26
CA GLN A 29 -9.98 -1.53 15.22
C GLN A 29 -11.15 -2.32 14.63
N GLN A 30 -11.01 -3.64 14.45
CA GLN A 30 -12.11 -4.51 14.00
C GLN A 30 -13.23 -4.56 15.04
N SER A 31 -12.89 -4.70 16.32
CA SER A 31 -13.86 -4.67 17.44
C SER A 31 -14.59 -3.33 17.51
N ASN A 32 -13.87 -2.21 17.41
CA ASN A 32 -14.43 -0.88 17.39
C ASN A 32 -15.40 -0.68 16.21
N LEU A 33 -15.09 -1.23 15.03
CA LEU A 33 -15.99 -1.19 13.89
C LEU A 33 -17.27 -1.98 14.16
N GLN A 34 -17.18 -3.15 14.77
CA GLN A 34 -18.33 -3.97 15.09
C GLN A 34 -19.25 -3.27 16.10
N ILE A 35 -18.68 -2.63 17.14
CA ILE A 35 -19.43 -1.81 18.11
C ILE A 35 -20.10 -0.64 17.40
N ALA A 36 -19.40 0.09 16.55
CA ALA A 36 -19.97 1.21 15.81
C ALA A 36 -21.12 0.77 14.89
N GLN A 37 -21.01 -0.39 14.24
CA GLN A 37 -22.08 -0.96 13.41
C GLN A 37 -23.31 -1.35 14.24
N SER A 38 -23.10 -1.94 15.40
CA SER A 38 -24.21 -2.29 16.31
C SER A 38 -24.95 -1.04 16.81
N ASN A 39 -24.21 0.02 17.18
CA ASN A 39 -24.78 1.29 17.56
C ASN A 39 -25.55 1.97 16.41
N LEU A 40 -25.03 1.88 15.19
CA LEU A 40 -25.73 2.39 14.01
C LEU A 40 -27.06 1.64 13.79
N GLN A 41 -27.05 0.33 13.94
CA GLN A 41 -28.27 -0.47 13.80
C GLN A 41 -29.34 -0.07 14.82
N LEU A 42 -28.93 0.12 16.09
CA LEU A 42 -29.83 0.58 17.15
C LEU A 42 -30.40 1.98 16.85
N ALA A 43 -29.52 2.94 16.55
CA ALA A 43 -29.92 4.30 16.22
C ALA A 43 -30.84 4.37 15.00
N LYS A 44 -30.65 3.49 14.02
CA LYS A 44 -31.52 3.36 12.85
C LYS A 44 -32.91 2.87 13.23
N GLN A 45 -33.00 1.85 14.08
CA GLN A 45 -34.28 1.33 14.56
C GLN A 45 -35.05 2.38 15.36
N ASP A 46 -34.37 3.13 16.22
CA ASP A 46 -34.98 4.21 17.00
C ASP A 46 -35.47 5.33 16.10
N TYR A 47 -34.66 5.74 15.10
CA TYR A 47 -35.07 6.74 14.12
C TYR A 47 -36.30 6.29 13.31
N GLU A 48 -36.32 5.05 12.83
CA GLU A 48 -37.45 4.51 12.05
C GLU A 48 -38.73 4.45 12.89
N ARG A 49 -38.61 4.05 14.16
CA ARG A 49 -39.72 4.05 15.12
C ARG A 49 -40.27 5.46 15.37
N GLU A 50 -39.39 6.41 15.73
CA GLU A 50 -39.79 7.80 15.98
C GLU A 50 -40.38 8.48 14.74
N ARG A 51 -39.84 8.19 13.57
CA ARG A 51 -40.39 8.66 12.28
C ARG A 51 -41.81 8.19 12.06
N GLN A 52 -42.10 6.92 12.37
CA GLN A 52 -43.44 6.35 12.26
C GLN A 52 -44.40 6.98 13.25
N LEU A 53 -44.00 7.07 14.53
CA LEU A 53 -44.82 7.69 15.58
C LEU A 53 -45.10 9.16 15.29
N TRP A 54 -44.16 9.91 14.82
CA TRP A 54 -44.33 11.30 14.45
C TRP A 54 -45.28 11.45 13.24
N SER A 55 -45.16 10.60 12.23
CA SER A 55 -46.06 10.60 11.08
C SER A 55 -47.52 10.30 11.44
N GLN A 56 -47.77 9.61 12.53
CA GLN A 56 -49.08 9.30 13.12
C GLN A 56 -49.57 10.37 14.11
N GLY A 57 -48.75 11.41 14.36
CA GLY A 57 -49.09 12.47 15.32
C GLY A 57 -48.94 12.06 16.78
N ILE A 58 -48.29 10.90 17.07
CA ILE A 58 -48.15 10.36 18.44
C ILE A 58 -46.89 10.92 19.13
N SER A 59 -45.80 11.10 18.40
CA SER A 59 -44.51 11.60 18.91
C SER A 59 -44.29 13.05 18.55
N ALA A 60 -43.56 13.78 19.44
CA ALA A 60 -43.18 15.16 19.17
C ALA A 60 -42.11 15.25 18.07
N LYS A 61 -42.18 16.31 17.26
CA LYS A 61 -41.15 16.60 16.24
C LYS A 61 -39.71 16.59 16.81
N GLN A 62 -39.56 17.04 18.05
CA GLN A 62 -38.28 17.10 18.75
C GLN A 62 -37.70 15.71 18.97
N ASP A 63 -38.51 14.71 19.29
CA ASP A 63 -38.05 13.34 19.52
C ASP A 63 -37.63 12.69 18.20
N TYR A 64 -38.39 12.88 17.12
CA TYR A 64 -37.97 12.51 15.78
C TYR A 64 -36.64 13.14 15.38
N GLN A 65 -36.46 14.47 15.61
CA GLN A 65 -35.21 15.13 15.26
C GLN A 65 -34.01 14.61 16.10
N ARG A 66 -34.24 14.32 17.37
CA ARG A 66 -33.21 13.73 18.25
C ARG A 66 -32.76 12.36 17.73
N ALA A 67 -33.71 11.49 17.40
CA ALA A 67 -33.44 10.18 16.85
C ALA A 67 -32.73 10.24 15.49
N TYR A 68 -33.15 11.17 14.62
CA TYR A 68 -32.48 11.41 13.35
C TYR A 68 -31.02 11.86 13.52
N ASN A 69 -30.74 12.79 14.42
CA ASN A 69 -29.40 13.26 14.70
C ASN A 69 -28.52 12.13 15.28
N ALA A 70 -29.06 11.30 16.17
CA ALA A 70 -28.35 10.14 16.72
C ALA A 70 -27.99 9.13 15.62
N TYR A 71 -28.90 8.87 14.70
CA TYR A 71 -28.65 8.02 13.53
C TYR A 71 -27.54 8.60 12.63
N GLN A 72 -27.58 9.90 12.33
CA GLN A 72 -26.53 10.57 11.56
C GLN A 72 -25.15 10.48 12.23
N GLN A 73 -25.09 10.70 13.55
CA GLN A 73 -23.84 10.58 14.32
C GLN A 73 -23.29 9.14 14.26
N ALA A 74 -24.16 8.15 14.40
CA ALA A 74 -23.75 6.75 14.30
C ALA A 74 -23.23 6.37 12.90
N GLN A 75 -23.81 6.93 11.82
CA GLN A 75 -23.29 6.76 10.46
C GLN A 75 -21.87 7.32 10.32
N ILE A 76 -21.65 8.54 10.81
CA ILE A 76 -20.32 9.19 10.78
C ILE A 76 -19.31 8.34 11.54
N GLN A 77 -19.69 7.82 12.72
CA GLN A 77 -18.80 6.97 13.52
C GLN A 77 -18.39 5.69 12.79
N VAL A 78 -19.32 5.02 12.12
CA VAL A 78 -18.99 3.83 11.29
C VAL A 78 -18.04 4.20 10.15
N GLN A 79 -18.27 5.33 9.47
CA GLN A 79 -17.39 5.78 8.38
C GLN A 79 -15.99 6.09 8.90
N ALA A 80 -15.87 6.79 10.03
CA ALA A 80 -14.58 7.11 10.65
C ALA A 80 -13.83 5.85 11.07
N THR A 81 -14.51 4.87 11.65
CA THR A 81 -13.88 3.61 12.05
C THR A 81 -13.48 2.75 10.86
N LYS A 82 -14.31 2.72 9.79
CA LYS A 82 -13.94 2.07 8.53
C LYS A 82 -12.72 2.72 7.90
N ALA A 83 -12.62 4.04 7.89
CA ALA A 83 -11.47 4.75 7.35
C ALA A 83 -10.18 4.41 8.11
N ARG A 84 -10.24 4.33 9.44
CA ARG A 84 -9.10 3.89 10.27
C ARG A 84 -8.69 2.46 9.93
N LEU A 85 -9.65 1.55 9.81
CA LEU A 85 -9.37 0.16 9.45
C LEU A 85 -8.76 0.05 8.04
N SER A 86 -9.25 0.84 7.07
CA SER A 86 -8.72 0.86 5.71
C SER A 86 -7.28 1.40 5.60
N ALA A 87 -6.84 2.19 6.58
CA ALA A 87 -5.45 2.67 6.65
C ALA A 87 -4.44 1.53 6.83
N PHE A 88 -4.88 0.39 7.38
CA PHE A 88 -4.06 -0.84 7.42
C PHE A 88 -3.97 -1.55 6.06
N GLY A 89 -4.65 -1.07 5.02
CA GLY A 89 -4.64 -1.64 3.67
C GLY A 89 -5.63 -2.78 3.44
N ALA A 90 -5.83 -3.13 2.17
CA ALA A 90 -6.79 -4.16 1.74
C ALA A 90 -6.39 -5.60 2.18
N SER A 91 -5.17 -5.77 2.68
CA SER A 91 -4.61 -7.08 3.09
C SER A 91 -4.88 -7.43 4.55
N SER A 92 -5.70 -6.61 5.26
CA SER A 92 -6.08 -6.91 6.64
C SER A 92 -7.07 -8.08 6.67
N GLY A 93 -6.57 -9.24 7.09
CA GLY A 93 -7.39 -10.43 7.33
C GLY A 93 -8.20 -10.32 8.62
N SER A 94 -9.09 -11.27 8.86
CA SER A 94 -9.77 -11.41 10.15
C SER A 94 -8.76 -11.80 11.25
N ASN A 95 -9.12 -11.49 12.50
CA ASN A 95 -8.35 -11.87 13.70
C ASN A 95 -6.95 -11.24 13.81
N GLY A 96 -6.80 -9.96 13.45
CA GLY A 96 -5.54 -9.24 13.62
C GLY A 96 -4.41 -9.68 12.69
N ARG A 97 -4.70 -10.49 11.68
CA ARG A 97 -3.72 -10.90 10.68
C ARG A 97 -3.61 -9.87 9.59
N TYR A 98 -2.40 -9.42 9.35
CA TYR A 98 -2.06 -8.54 8.24
C TYR A 98 -1.18 -9.32 7.25
N VAL A 99 -1.62 -9.42 6.00
CA VAL A 99 -0.86 -10.07 4.94
C VAL A 99 -0.05 -9.01 4.20
N LEU A 100 1.26 -9.05 4.39
CA LEU A 100 2.18 -8.21 3.64
C LEU A 100 2.28 -8.76 2.21
N THR A 101 2.01 -7.92 1.21
CA THR A 101 2.03 -8.32 -0.21
C THR A 101 3.09 -7.53 -0.99
N ALA A 102 3.60 -8.13 -2.07
CA ALA A 102 4.56 -7.48 -2.95
C ALA A 102 3.92 -6.27 -3.68
N PRO A 103 4.47 -5.05 -3.57
CA PRO A 103 3.96 -3.87 -4.26
C PRO A 103 4.26 -3.89 -5.76
N ILE A 104 5.31 -4.57 -6.16
CA ILE A 104 5.77 -4.74 -7.54
C ILE A 104 6.11 -6.20 -7.81
N SER A 105 6.20 -6.60 -9.08
CA SER A 105 6.79 -7.87 -9.48
C SER A 105 8.31 -7.73 -9.54
N GLY A 106 9.05 -8.77 -9.14
CA GLY A 106 10.50 -8.72 -9.12
C GLY A 106 11.10 -9.91 -8.37
N VAL A 107 12.33 -9.77 -7.93
CA VAL A 107 13.09 -10.78 -7.18
C VAL A 107 13.35 -10.28 -5.76
N ILE A 108 13.16 -11.14 -4.76
CA ILE A 108 13.51 -10.83 -3.37
C ILE A 108 15.03 -10.76 -3.25
N SER A 109 15.60 -9.57 -3.15
CA SER A 109 17.04 -9.36 -3.00
C SER A 109 17.48 -9.28 -1.54
N LYS A 110 16.55 -8.96 -0.63
CA LYS A 110 16.80 -8.94 0.81
C LYS A 110 15.57 -9.39 1.58
N LYS A 111 15.82 -10.16 2.65
CA LYS A 111 14.80 -10.65 3.59
C LYS A 111 15.33 -10.49 5.01
N ASP A 112 14.83 -9.50 5.72
CA ASP A 112 15.26 -9.14 7.07
C ASP A 112 14.16 -9.43 8.09
N LEU A 113 13.53 -10.60 8.01
CA LEU A 113 12.56 -11.00 9.03
C LEU A 113 12.60 -12.50 9.29
N VAL A 114 12.31 -12.86 10.55
CA VAL A 114 12.23 -14.24 11.03
C VAL A 114 10.88 -14.48 11.69
N VAL A 115 10.37 -15.71 11.56
CA VAL A 115 9.12 -16.12 12.24
C VAL A 115 9.30 -15.98 13.76
N GLY A 116 8.35 -15.37 14.44
CA GLY A 116 8.39 -15.06 15.87
C GLY A 116 8.98 -13.70 16.22
N GLU A 117 9.60 -13.01 15.27
CA GLU A 117 10.18 -11.68 15.48
C GLU A 117 9.09 -10.60 15.60
N ASN A 118 9.36 -9.59 16.45
CA ASN A 118 8.57 -8.38 16.53
C ASN A 118 9.12 -7.33 15.56
N VAL A 119 8.28 -6.85 14.67
CA VAL A 119 8.63 -5.81 13.69
C VAL A 119 7.89 -4.52 14.00
N GLN A 120 8.52 -3.39 13.73
CA GLN A 120 7.96 -2.06 13.93
C GLN A 120 7.55 -1.41 12.60
N LEU A 121 6.73 -0.37 12.71
CA LEU A 121 6.45 0.53 11.57
C LEU A 121 7.78 1.16 11.12
N ALA A 122 8.05 1.10 9.83
CA ALA A 122 9.29 1.56 9.19
C ALA A 122 10.46 0.55 9.16
N ASP A 123 10.33 -0.64 9.74
CA ASP A 123 11.32 -1.68 9.52
C ASP A 123 11.32 -2.12 8.05
N GLN A 124 12.50 -2.25 7.48
CA GLN A 124 12.69 -2.75 6.13
C GLN A 124 12.69 -4.29 6.15
N LEU A 125 11.55 -4.88 5.82
CA LEU A 125 11.36 -6.33 5.91
C LEU A 125 11.82 -7.09 4.67
N PHE A 126 11.62 -6.48 3.49
CA PHE A 126 12.02 -7.03 2.19
C PHE A 126 12.54 -5.95 1.27
N ILE A 127 13.45 -6.32 0.38
CA ILE A 127 13.79 -5.55 -0.81
C ILE A 127 13.41 -6.41 -2.02
N ILE A 128 12.68 -5.80 -2.96
CA ILE A 128 12.28 -6.43 -4.21
C ILE A 128 12.91 -5.65 -5.35
N ASP A 129 13.80 -6.29 -6.08
CA ASP A 129 14.44 -5.71 -7.24
C ASP A 129 13.66 -6.05 -8.50
N GLN A 130 13.29 -5.03 -9.26
CA GLN A 130 12.67 -5.20 -10.56
C GLN A 130 13.77 -5.26 -11.61
N LEU A 131 13.93 -6.43 -12.19
CA LEU A 131 14.99 -6.70 -13.17
C LEU A 131 14.53 -6.54 -14.64
N ASP A 132 13.26 -6.20 -14.87
CA ASP A 132 12.68 -6.05 -16.20
C ASP A 132 13.22 -4.83 -16.95
N GLN A 133 13.65 -3.82 -16.22
CA GLN A 133 14.28 -2.62 -16.74
C GLN A 133 15.52 -2.30 -15.91
N LEU A 134 16.66 -2.31 -16.56
CA LEU A 134 17.94 -1.94 -15.98
C LEU A 134 18.34 -0.56 -16.52
N TRP A 135 18.90 0.25 -15.65
CA TRP A 135 19.48 1.54 -16.03
C TRP A 135 20.98 1.35 -16.23
N LEU A 136 21.47 1.84 -17.35
CA LEU A 136 22.90 1.96 -17.62
C LEU A 136 23.26 3.46 -17.59
N GLU A 137 24.13 3.83 -16.67
CA GLU A 137 24.72 5.15 -16.64
C GLU A 137 26.11 5.08 -17.24
N PHE A 138 26.41 5.97 -18.17
CA PHE A 138 27.72 6.04 -18.83
C PHE A 138 28.11 7.49 -19.06
N ILE A 139 29.42 7.73 -19.06
CA ILE A 139 30.01 9.04 -19.35
C ILE A 139 30.39 9.06 -20.82
N ALA A 140 29.84 10.02 -21.58
CA ALA A 140 30.20 10.24 -22.96
C ALA A 140 31.25 11.39 -23.06
N PRO A 141 32.29 11.22 -23.85
CA PRO A 141 33.20 12.31 -24.15
C PRO A 141 32.47 13.52 -24.77
N SER A 142 32.88 14.74 -24.45
CA SER A 142 32.25 15.99 -24.92
C SER A 142 32.11 16.04 -26.45
N ALA A 143 33.08 15.50 -27.20
CA ALA A 143 33.05 15.44 -28.65
C ALA A 143 31.92 14.57 -29.23
N GLU A 144 31.49 13.54 -28.50
CA GLU A 144 30.43 12.62 -28.91
C GLU A 144 29.04 13.05 -28.39
N PHE A 145 29.02 13.85 -27.33
CA PHE A 145 27.78 14.30 -26.70
C PHE A 145 26.82 15.00 -27.67
N ALA A 146 27.36 15.78 -28.63
CA ALA A 146 26.56 16.48 -29.62
C ALA A 146 25.82 15.55 -30.61
N THR A 147 26.21 14.26 -30.70
CA THR A 147 25.60 13.27 -31.58
C THR A 147 24.54 12.41 -30.86
N LEU A 148 24.47 12.51 -29.52
CA LEU A 148 23.53 11.76 -28.73
C LEU A 148 22.20 12.52 -28.61
N ALA A 149 21.10 11.81 -28.74
CA ALA A 149 19.77 12.37 -28.60
C ALA A 149 18.89 11.51 -27.68
N PRO A 150 17.98 12.13 -26.91
CA PRO A 150 16.96 11.39 -26.18
C PRO A 150 16.17 10.45 -27.11
N ASN A 151 15.83 9.27 -26.61
CA ASN A 151 15.16 8.18 -27.35
C ASN A 151 16.02 7.51 -28.46
N GLN A 152 17.28 7.86 -28.61
CA GLN A 152 18.20 7.16 -29.52
C GLN A 152 18.49 5.76 -29.00
N GLN A 153 18.47 4.76 -29.90
CA GLN A 153 18.91 3.41 -29.57
C GLN A 153 20.42 3.33 -29.65
N ILE A 154 21.02 2.72 -28.66
CA ILE A 154 22.47 2.44 -28.58
C ILE A 154 22.69 0.96 -28.31
N GLU A 155 23.81 0.44 -28.77
CA GLU A 155 24.27 -0.90 -28.44
C GLU A 155 25.54 -0.80 -27.59
N PHE A 156 25.59 -1.60 -26.53
CA PHE A 156 26.81 -1.74 -25.74
C PHE A 156 27.18 -3.21 -25.58
N LYS A 157 28.46 -3.48 -25.54
CA LYS A 157 29.02 -4.80 -25.40
C LYS A 157 29.66 -4.96 -24.06
N SER A 158 29.27 -5.99 -23.31
CA SER A 158 29.92 -6.33 -22.04
C SER A 158 31.34 -6.81 -22.31
N LEU A 159 32.33 -6.19 -21.69
CA LEU A 159 33.74 -6.57 -21.84
C LEU A 159 34.04 -7.93 -21.17
N GLN A 160 33.27 -8.30 -20.16
CA GLN A 160 33.46 -9.56 -19.43
C GLN A 160 32.83 -10.77 -20.18
N THR A 161 31.62 -10.61 -20.69
CA THR A 161 30.85 -11.71 -21.27
C THR A 161 30.85 -11.69 -22.81
N GLY A 162 31.21 -10.57 -23.43
CA GLY A 162 31.11 -10.35 -24.86
C GLY A 162 29.68 -10.18 -25.40
N ASN A 163 28.66 -10.22 -24.54
CA ASN A 163 27.27 -10.07 -24.95
C ASN A 163 26.97 -8.63 -25.36
N VAL A 164 26.13 -8.50 -26.40
CA VAL A 164 25.64 -7.21 -26.89
C VAL A 164 24.25 -6.97 -26.31
N PHE A 165 24.06 -5.78 -25.78
CA PHE A 165 22.79 -5.33 -25.22
C PHE A 165 22.33 -4.09 -25.97
N LYS A 166 21.02 -3.94 -26.12
CA LYS A 166 20.38 -2.76 -26.69
C LYS A 166 19.80 -1.92 -25.57
N ALA A 167 20.06 -0.63 -25.62
CA ALA A 167 19.49 0.33 -24.68
C ALA A 167 18.93 1.54 -25.45
N GLN A 168 18.09 2.30 -24.78
CA GLN A 168 17.55 3.54 -25.30
C GLN A 168 17.96 4.68 -24.35
N ILE A 169 18.50 5.74 -24.91
CA ILE A 169 18.87 6.93 -24.12
C ILE A 169 17.58 7.57 -23.61
N GLN A 170 17.43 7.64 -22.29
CA GLN A 170 16.28 8.28 -21.64
C GLN A 170 16.57 9.75 -21.34
N THR A 171 17.72 10.02 -20.75
CA THR A 171 18.08 11.37 -20.30
C THR A 171 19.54 11.63 -20.62
N LEU A 172 19.83 12.82 -21.10
CA LEU A 172 21.19 13.36 -21.24
C LEU A 172 21.34 14.44 -20.17
N ASN A 173 22.31 14.27 -19.29
CA ASN A 173 22.68 15.29 -18.31
C ASN A 173 23.94 16.00 -18.78
N SER A 174 23.92 17.34 -18.82
CA SER A 174 25.02 18.15 -19.31
C SER A 174 25.91 18.70 -18.16
N GLU A 175 26.02 17.95 -17.06
CA GLU A 175 27.02 18.29 -16.06
C GLU A 175 28.41 17.92 -16.60
N ALA A 176 29.16 18.91 -17.01
CA ALA A 176 30.59 18.75 -17.33
C ALA A 176 31.36 18.57 -16.02
N ASP A 177 32.06 17.45 -15.88
CA ASP A 177 33.01 17.27 -14.79
C ASP A 177 34.18 18.24 -15.03
N ALA A 178 34.49 19.08 -14.02
CA ALA A 178 35.53 20.08 -14.09
C ALA A 178 36.95 19.52 -14.33
N GLN A 179 37.14 18.20 -14.23
CA GLN A 179 38.41 17.51 -14.45
C GLN A 179 38.53 16.79 -15.80
N THR A 180 37.38 16.42 -16.40
CA THR A 180 37.38 15.60 -17.65
C THR A 180 36.77 16.34 -18.85
N GLY A 181 36.23 17.52 -18.68
CA GLY A 181 35.68 18.37 -19.77
C GLY A 181 34.28 18.01 -20.19
#